data_814bebae462878858fb588cfd0bd7a2a
#
_entry.id   814bebae462878858fb588cfd0bd7a2a
#
_cell.length_a   1.000
_cell.length_b   1.000
_cell.length_c   1.000
_cell.angle_alpha   90.00
_cell.angle_beta   90.00
_cell.angle_gamma   90.00
#
_symmetry.space_group_name_H-M   'P 1'
#
loop_
_entity.id
_entity.type
_entity.pdbx_description
1 polymer ?
#
loop_
_entity_poly.entity_id
_entity_poly.type
_entity_poly.pdbx_seq_one_letter_code
_entity_poly.pdbx_strand_id
1 'polypeptide(L)'
;MNVADTPRVLLLALDGFPHRAVAASQTPNLWRLGLEGGRAPDGGRSPLPSTTYPGFASLLTGAGLDTHRVRTTFCKVGAVPGWAGESRVAVPTLLDACHEAGISAAAIMGDQKLYRVLGAGSISALWPAGGRLPDRASLDAHGYLTNEAAWPAMVEAIQGPDHRFLFCHLNEADTVGHDYGPASKEAAACYRATDRVVGFLLDALRETWDEWLLIVVSDHDMEPRGPAEGVDPMTIPGVDAVACDWVEDGGSAWLQLRAGIHAESVSKILAASRVVDSWRWFGDRLLLLASPGHVWHAGHVSRLGLHGGPGTRRTVAIVGGGHPAVRPLARAIRHHTPELRDWAPTIAQLLGVGLPDADGLDLLTESTMFG
;
A
#
# COMPACT_ATOMS: atom_id res chain seq x y z
N MET A 1 -29.39 6.92 3.30
CA MET A 1 -29.03 5.89 4.29
C MET A 1 -29.25 6.48 5.68
N ASN A 2 -29.83 5.74 6.61
CA ASN A 2 -30.02 6.22 7.98
C ASN A 2 -28.62 6.21 8.65
N VAL A 3 -28.23 7.22 9.41
CA VAL A 3 -26.91 7.32 10.06
C VAL A 3 -26.62 6.10 10.98
N ALA A 4 -27.68 5.45 11.49
CA ALA A 4 -27.60 4.23 12.28
C ALA A 4 -27.17 2.99 11.47
N ASP A 5 -27.28 3.02 10.14
CA ASP A 5 -26.94 1.89 9.26
C ASP A 5 -25.56 2.04 8.59
N THR A 6 -24.83 3.11 8.90
CA THR A 6 -23.50 3.38 8.33
C THR A 6 -22.43 2.80 9.25
N PRO A 7 -21.52 1.91 8.77
CA PRO A 7 -20.47 1.32 9.60
C PRO A 7 -19.45 2.35 10.09
N ARG A 8 -18.81 2.04 11.19
CA ARG A 8 -17.47 2.55 11.48
C ARG A 8 -16.48 1.67 10.71
N VAL A 9 -15.59 2.28 9.94
CA VAL A 9 -14.64 1.54 9.10
C VAL A 9 -13.23 1.69 9.64
N LEU A 10 -12.58 0.58 9.93
CA LEU A 10 -11.14 0.51 10.21
C LEU A 10 -10.43 -0.11 8.99
N LEU A 11 -9.65 0.71 8.29
CA LEU A 11 -8.71 0.25 7.26
C LEU A 11 -7.32 0.12 7.88
N LEU A 12 -6.91 -1.12 8.14
CA LEU A 12 -5.61 -1.47 8.70
C LEU A 12 -4.67 -1.90 7.57
N ALA A 13 -3.62 -1.13 7.36
CA ALA A 13 -2.60 -1.38 6.35
C ALA A 13 -1.31 -1.90 6.99
N LEU A 14 -0.81 -3.03 6.49
CA LEU A 14 0.39 -3.72 6.95
C LEU A 14 1.46 -3.63 5.86
N ASP A 15 2.39 -2.67 5.98
CA ASP A 15 3.42 -2.40 4.98
C ASP A 15 4.34 -3.61 4.76
N GLY A 16 4.50 -4.02 3.50
CA GLY A 16 5.37 -5.13 3.11
C GLY A 16 4.98 -6.48 3.71
N PHE A 17 3.77 -6.62 4.27
CA PHE A 17 3.35 -7.85 4.96
C PHE A 17 2.89 -8.90 3.94
N PRO A 18 3.54 -10.07 3.86
CA PRO A 18 3.26 -11.04 2.82
C PRO A 18 1.96 -11.80 3.08
N HIS A 19 1.14 -11.96 2.05
CA HIS A 19 -0.10 -12.75 2.13
C HIS A 19 0.13 -14.16 2.69
N ARG A 20 1.25 -14.81 2.36
CA ARG A 20 1.61 -16.16 2.85
C ARG A 20 1.85 -16.24 4.36
N ALA A 21 2.12 -15.11 5.03
CA ALA A 21 2.28 -15.07 6.48
C ALA A 21 0.95 -15.18 7.25
N VAL A 22 -0.19 -14.99 6.57
CA VAL A 22 -1.52 -15.17 7.18
C VAL A 22 -1.82 -16.66 7.31
N ALA A 23 -1.40 -17.23 8.43
CA ALA A 23 -1.53 -18.66 8.74
C ALA A 23 -1.80 -18.88 10.22
N ALA A 24 -2.58 -19.92 10.55
CA ALA A 24 -2.98 -20.23 11.92
C ALA A 24 -1.80 -20.39 12.91
N SER A 25 -0.66 -20.94 12.41
CA SER A 25 0.55 -21.14 13.22
C SER A 25 1.40 -19.90 13.41
N GLN A 26 1.23 -18.88 12.59
CA GLN A 26 2.10 -17.70 12.57
C GLN A 26 1.36 -16.43 12.99
N THR A 27 0.14 -16.21 12.50
CA THR A 27 -0.67 -15.01 12.71
C THR A 27 -2.12 -15.40 13.03
N PRO A 28 -2.35 -15.99 14.22
CA PRO A 28 -3.64 -16.57 14.58
C PRO A 28 -4.79 -15.55 14.62
N ASN A 29 -4.53 -14.27 14.95
CA ASN A 29 -5.57 -13.24 14.98
C ASN A 29 -6.03 -12.88 13.56
N LEU A 30 -5.10 -12.62 12.64
CA LEU A 30 -5.39 -12.37 11.21
C LEU A 30 -6.06 -13.60 10.59
N TRP A 31 -5.56 -14.79 10.87
CA TRP A 31 -6.14 -16.04 10.37
C TRP A 31 -7.60 -16.21 10.83
N ARG A 32 -7.87 -16.05 12.12
CA ARG A 32 -9.22 -16.16 12.70
C ARG A 32 -10.15 -15.08 12.12
N LEU A 33 -9.70 -13.83 12.05
CA LEU A 33 -10.48 -12.74 11.45
C LEU A 33 -10.91 -13.08 10.01
N GLY A 34 -10.00 -13.63 9.22
CA GLY A 34 -10.29 -14.06 7.85
C GLY A 34 -11.22 -15.29 7.75
N LEU A 35 -11.23 -16.17 8.73
CA LEU A 35 -12.15 -17.31 8.80
C LEU A 35 -13.57 -16.88 9.19
N GLU A 36 -13.69 -16.02 10.20
CA GLU A 36 -14.97 -15.56 10.74
C GLU A 36 -15.65 -14.54 9.82
N GLY A 37 -14.88 -13.63 9.23
CA GLY A 37 -15.34 -12.65 8.26
C GLY A 37 -15.17 -13.13 6.82
N GLY A 38 -14.09 -12.72 6.19
CA GLY A 38 -13.72 -13.13 4.83
C GLY A 38 -12.26 -12.85 4.51
N ARG A 39 -11.69 -13.70 3.66
CA ARG A 39 -10.36 -13.51 3.11
C ARG A 39 -10.38 -13.83 1.62
N ALA A 40 -9.73 -13.00 0.81
CA ALA A 40 -9.50 -13.32 -0.60
C ALA A 40 -8.56 -14.55 -0.68
N PRO A 41 -8.96 -15.64 -1.38
CA PRO A 41 -8.19 -16.89 -1.42
C PRO A 41 -6.76 -16.69 -1.91
N ASP A 42 -6.61 -15.85 -2.94
CA ASP A 42 -5.34 -15.52 -3.56
C ASP A 42 -4.76 -14.17 -3.11
N GLY A 43 -5.33 -13.59 -2.02
CA GLY A 43 -5.02 -12.24 -1.59
C GLY A 43 -5.57 -11.17 -2.52
N GLY A 44 -5.13 -9.93 -2.31
CA GLY A 44 -5.38 -8.80 -3.19
C GLY A 44 -4.22 -8.56 -4.16
N ARG A 45 -4.26 -7.43 -4.88
CA ARG A 45 -3.24 -7.02 -5.84
C ARG A 45 -2.81 -5.57 -5.64
N SER A 46 -1.51 -5.37 -5.52
CA SER A 46 -0.85 -4.07 -5.62
C SER A 46 -0.82 -3.57 -7.07
N PRO A 47 -0.79 -2.24 -7.33
CA PRO A 47 -0.43 -1.73 -8.65
C PRO A 47 0.99 -2.14 -9.04
N LEU A 48 1.43 -1.75 -10.22
CA LEU A 48 2.84 -1.74 -10.62
C LEU A 48 3.28 -0.29 -10.82
N PRO A 49 4.38 0.15 -10.18
CA PRO A 49 5.26 -0.62 -9.29
C PRO A 49 4.54 -1.02 -7.99
N SER A 50 4.87 -2.22 -7.47
CA SER A 50 4.36 -2.70 -6.19
C SER A 50 5.23 -2.16 -5.05
N THR A 51 5.09 -0.87 -4.80
CA THR A 51 5.87 -0.10 -3.83
C THR A 51 4.99 0.74 -2.94
N THR A 52 5.50 1.12 -1.77
CA THR A 52 4.77 1.74 -0.67
C THR A 52 3.91 2.94 -1.09
N TYR A 53 4.52 4.01 -1.62
CA TYR A 53 3.75 5.24 -1.87
C TYR A 53 2.75 5.11 -3.03
N PRO A 54 3.08 4.51 -4.17
CA PRO A 54 2.10 4.17 -5.21
C PRO A 54 0.97 3.28 -4.70
N GLY A 55 1.30 2.28 -3.87
CA GLY A 55 0.32 1.38 -3.24
C GLY A 55 -0.68 2.12 -2.36
N PHE A 56 -0.18 2.93 -1.41
CA PHE A 56 -1.04 3.70 -0.52
C PHE A 56 -1.80 4.83 -1.23
N ALA A 57 -1.20 5.45 -2.25
CA ALA A 57 -1.92 6.41 -3.09
C ALA A 57 -3.12 5.74 -3.78
N SER A 58 -2.92 4.57 -4.40
CA SER A 58 -4.02 3.80 -5.00
C SER A 58 -5.06 3.37 -3.97
N LEU A 59 -4.62 2.92 -2.78
CA LEU A 59 -5.50 2.47 -1.69
C LEU A 59 -6.44 3.57 -1.20
N LEU A 60 -5.95 4.80 -1.05
CA LEU A 60 -6.73 5.89 -0.46
C LEU A 60 -7.39 6.84 -1.46
N THR A 61 -6.96 6.86 -2.72
CA THR A 61 -7.64 7.63 -3.78
C THR A 61 -8.65 6.79 -4.56
N GLY A 62 -8.50 5.47 -4.55
CA GLY A 62 -9.26 4.58 -5.43
C GLY A 62 -8.86 4.70 -6.90
N ALA A 63 -7.74 5.33 -7.20
CA ALA A 63 -7.31 5.65 -8.56
C ALA A 63 -6.01 4.94 -8.95
N GLY A 64 -5.77 4.81 -10.24
CA GLY A 64 -4.51 4.31 -10.78
C GLY A 64 -3.41 5.39 -10.86
N LEU A 65 -2.19 4.95 -11.22
CA LEU A 65 -0.98 5.79 -11.25
C LEU A 65 -1.10 7.02 -12.17
N ASP A 66 -1.83 6.90 -13.27
CA ASP A 66 -2.03 8.00 -14.22
C ASP A 66 -2.88 9.12 -13.63
N THR A 67 -3.78 8.78 -12.72
CA THR A 67 -4.73 9.69 -12.08
C THR A 67 -4.14 10.29 -10.82
N HIS A 68 -3.70 9.47 -9.84
CA HIS A 68 -3.15 9.99 -8.58
C HIS A 68 -1.72 10.51 -8.69
N ARG A 69 -0.96 10.15 -9.74
CA ARG A 69 0.40 10.62 -10.11
C ARG A 69 1.54 10.32 -9.13
N VAL A 70 1.31 9.58 -8.08
CA VAL A 70 2.38 9.06 -7.21
C VAL A 70 2.93 7.80 -7.87
N ARG A 71 4.12 7.88 -8.47
CA ARG A 71 4.66 6.83 -9.34
C ARG A 71 5.82 6.06 -8.72
N THR A 72 6.47 6.60 -7.70
CA THR A 72 7.64 6.00 -7.06
C THR A 72 7.74 6.38 -5.60
N THR A 73 8.37 5.53 -4.81
CA THR A 73 8.74 5.81 -3.41
C THR A 73 9.96 6.73 -3.33
N PHE A 74 10.85 6.71 -4.35
CA PHE A 74 12.08 7.48 -4.39
C PHE A 74 12.02 8.65 -5.39
N CYS A 75 11.51 9.78 -4.93
CA CYS A 75 11.64 11.02 -5.68
C CYS A 75 12.99 11.69 -5.42
N LYS A 76 13.83 11.82 -6.44
CA LYS A 76 15.03 12.66 -6.38
C LYS A 76 14.61 14.13 -6.39
N VAL A 77 14.43 14.69 -5.20
CA VAL A 77 14.12 16.13 -5.06
C VAL A 77 15.29 16.94 -5.61
N GLY A 78 15.06 17.67 -6.67
CA GLY A 78 16.03 18.60 -7.26
C GLY A 78 17.00 18.01 -8.28
N ALA A 79 17.00 16.70 -8.55
CA ALA A 79 17.90 16.09 -9.55
C ALA A 79 17.31 16.12 -10.96
N VAL A 80 15.98 16.03 -11.11
CA VAL A 80 15.28 16.07 -12.40
C VAL A 80 14.05 16.96 -12.30
N PRO A 81 13.87 17.97 -13.17
CA PRO A 81 12.64 18.74 -13.24
C PRO A 81 11.44 17.81 -13.51
N GLY A 82 10.41 17.89 -12.68
CA GLY A 82 9.17 17.11 -12.85
C GLY A 82 9.00 15.90 -11.93
N TRP A 83 10.07 15.34 -11.34
CA TRP A 83 9.93 14.24 -10.38
C TRP A 83 9.48 14.67 -8.96
N ALA A 84 9.85 15.89 -8.56
CA ALA A 84 9.53 16.43 -7.22
C ALA A 84 8.02 16.62 -6.96
N GLY A 85 7.22 16.82 -8.02
CA GLY A 85 5.76 16.97 -7.91
C GLY A 85 5.00 15.67 -7.79
N GLU A 86 5.66 14.52 -7.93
CA GLU A 86 5.05 13.18 -7.94
C GLU A 86 5.10 12.48 -6.58
N SER A 87 5.50 13.17 -5.54
CA SER A 87 5.51 12.68 -4.16
C SER A 87 4.21 12.96 -3.40
N ARG A 88 3.18 13.47 -4.07
CA ARG A 88 1.88 13.77 -3.48
C ARG A 88 0.77 13.40 -4.46
N VAL A 89 -0.33 12.88 -3.91
CA VAL A 89 -1.53 12.60 -4.72
C VAL A 89 -2.06 13.85 -5.40
N ALA A 90 -2.44 13.71 -6.67
CA ALA A 90 -2.99 14.78 -7.50
C ALA A 90 -4.53 14.89 -7.43
N VAL A 91 -5.19 13.94 -6.77
CA VAL A 91 -6.64 13.82 -6.62
C VAL A 91 -7.01 13.63 -5.15
N PRO A 92 -8.23 13.94 -4.73
CA PRO A 92 -8.68 13.75 -3.36
C PRO A 92 -8.54 12.29 -2.89
N THR A 93 -8.17 12.14 -1.63
CA THR A 93 -8.18 10.85 -0.94
C THR A 93 -9.53 10.60 -0.26
N LEU A 94 -9.76 9.38 0.19
CA LEU A 94 -10.90 9.05 1.05
C LEU A 94 -10.95 9.90 2.33
N LEU A 95 -9.78 10.29 2.85
CA LEU A 95 -9.67 11.19 4.00
C LEU A 95 -10.18 12.61 3.67
N ASP A 96 -9.82 13.13 2.49
CA ASP A 96 -10.33 14.42 2.00
C ASP A 96 -11.84 14.36 1.77
N ALA A 97 -12.35 13.31 1.17
CA ALA A 97 -13.77 13.10 0.92
C ALA A 97 -14.58 13.03 2.23
N CYS A 98 -14.05 12.34 3.25
CA CYS A 98 -14.67 12.35 4.60
C CYS A 98 -14.70 13.75 5.19
N HIS A 99 -13.61 14.51 5.09
CA HIS A 99 -13.54 15.88 5.59
C HIS A 99 -14.56 16.79 4.91
N GLU A 100 -14.63 16.76 3.58
CA GLU A 100 -15.59 17.56 2.79
C GLU A 100 -17.03 17.23 3.13
N ALA A 101 -17.32 15.95 3.43
CA ALA A 101 -18.65 15.51 3.84
C ALA A 101 -18.96 15.74 5.33
N GLY A 102 -18.03 16.29 6.12
CA GLY A 102 -18.17 16.47 7.57
C GLY A 102 -18.16 15.15 8.36
N ILE A 103 -17.62 14.08 7.78
CA ILE A 103 -17.46 12.79 8.42
C ILE A 103 -16.16 12.77 9.22
N SER A 104 -16.24 12.43 10.50
CA SER A 104 -15.08 12.34 11.36
C SER A 104 -14.16 11.18 10.94
N ALA A 105 -12.92 11.50 10.61
CA ALA A 105 -11.89 10.55 10.22
C ALA A 105 -10.59 10.77 10.98
N ALA A 106 -9.83 9.70 11.23
CA ALA A 106 -8.48 9.78 11.78
C ALA A 106 -7.52 8.89 11.00
N ALA A 107 -6.24 9.27 11.02
CA ALA A 107 -5.16 8.50 10.43
C ALA A 107 -4.00 8.33 11.41
N ILE A 108 -3.60 7.08 11.65
CA ILE A 108 -2.47 6.70 12.49
C ILE A 108 -1.44 6.02 11.60
N MET A 109 -0.29 6.66 11.40
CA MET A 109 0.70 6.26 10.40
C MET A 109 2.04 5.87 11.03
N GLY A 110 2.46 4.62 10.86
CA GLY A 110 3.80 4.13 11.22
C GLY A 110 4.89 4.83 10.40
N ASP A 111 4.70 4.96 9.08
CA ASP A 111 5.52 5.86 8.25
C ASP A 111 4.95 7.27 8.29
N GLN A 112 5.58 8.14 9.06
CA GLN A 112 5.19 9.55 9.17
C GLN A 112 5.35 10.36 7.86
N LYS A 113 6.09 9.86 6.88
CA LYS A 113 6.26 10.52 5.57
C LYS A 113 5.04 10.36 4.68
N LEU A 114 4.22 9.32 4.90
CA LEU A 114 2.94 9.12 4.21
C LEU A 114 2.01 10.32 4.32
N TYR A 115 2.10 11.09 5.41
CA TYR A 115 1.38 12.36 5.56
C TYR A 115 1.57 13.30 4.36
N ARG A 116 2.80 13.41 3.86
CA ARG A 116 3.10 14.29 2.71
C ARG A 116 2.54 13.72 1.40
N VAL A 117 2.63 12.41 1.23
CA VAL A 117 2.17 11.71 0.03
C VAL A 117 0.65 11.81 -0.08
N LEU A 118 -0.06 11.56 0.99
CA LEU A 118 -1.52 11.47 1.02
C LEU A 118 -2.22 12.82 1.18
N GLY A 119 -1.48 13.90 1.38
CA GLY A 119 -2.08 15.22 1.47
C GLY A 119 -2.96 15.43 2.70
N ALA A 120 -2.77 14.64 3.75
CA ALA A 120 -3.61 14.52 4.93
C ALA A 120 -3.78 15.81 5.80
N GLY A 121 -3.62 16.99 5.22
CA GLY A 121 -3.79 18.28 5.91
C GLY A 121 -5.23 18.61 6.32
N SER A 122 -6.20 17.92 5.76
CA SER A 122 -7.65 18.10 6.00
C SER A 122 -8.22 17.20 7.10
N ILE A 123 -7.43 16.27 7.66
CA ILE A 123 -7.92 15.26 8.61
C ILE A 123 -8.14 15.87 9.99
N SER A 124 -9.26 15.51 10.64
CA SER A 124 -9.61 15.96 11.99
C SER A 124 -8.64 15.45 13.08
N ALA A 125 -8.09 14.24 12.89
CA ALA A 125 -7.12 13.65 13.81
C ALA A 125 -6.03 12.89 13.04
N LEU A 126 -4.78 13.38 13.17
CA LEU A 126 -3.59 12.76 12.58
C LEU A 126 -2.58 12.40 13.68
N TRP A 127 -2.13 11.14 13.69
CA TRP A 127 -1.01 10.72 14.51
C TRP A 127 0.08 10.06 13.63
N PRO A 128 1.34 10.42 13.79
CA PRO A 128 1.84 11.51 14.65
C PRO A 128 1.40 12.89 14.17
N ALA A 129 1.11 13.78 15.11
CA ALA A 129 0.54 15.10 14.83
C ALA A 129 1.37 15.89 13.81
N GLY A 130 0.74 16.26 12.69
CA GLY A 130 1.40 16.97 11.58
C GLY A 130 2.55 16.18 10.93
N GLY A 131 2.57 14.84 11.08
CA GLY A 131 3.64 13.98 10.57
C GLY A 131 4.98 14.18 11.30
N ARG A 132 4.98 14.74 12.51
CA ARG A 132 6.18 14.94 13.32
C ARG A 132 6.34 13.81 14.33
N LEU A 133 7.53 13.19 14.33
CA LEU A 133 7.84 12.15 15.30
C LEU A 133 7.65 12.66 16.74
N PRO A 134 6.96 11.92 17.62
CA PRO A 134 6.87 12.25 19.03
C PRO A 134 8.26 12.22 19.68
N ASP A 135 8.45 13.07 20.71
CA ASP A 135 9.68 13.06 21.49
C ASP A 135 9.93 11.67 22.09
N ARG A 136 11.15 11.13 21.88
CA ARG A 136 11.55 9.80 22.34
C ARG A 136 10.72 8.64 21.77
N ALA A 137 10.12 8.82 20.57
CA ALA A 137 9.44 7.73 19.90
C ALA A 137 10.39 6.55 19.64
N SER A 138 9.88 5.33 19.80
CA SER A 138 10.60 4.13 19.36
C SER A 138 10.56 4.07 17.86
N LEU A 139 11.74 4.00 17.23
CA LEU A 139 11.90 3.94 15.78
C LEU A 139 12.53 2.61 15.37
N ASP A 140 12.16 2.13 14.21
CA ASP A 140 12.81 1.00 13.55
C ASP A 140 14.17 1.40 12.92
N ALA A 141 14.85 0.44 12.27
CA ALA A 141 16.17 0.67 11.68
C ALA A 141 16.15 1.68 10.50
N HIS A 142 15.00 1.93 9.89
CA HIS A 142 14.82 2.87 8.79
C HIS A 142 14.29 4.24 9.23
N GLY A 143 14.08 4.42 10.56
CA GLY A 143 13.64 5.67 11.16
C GLY A 143 12.12 5.91 11.09
N TYR A 144 11.34 4.83 10.90
CA TYR A 144 9.88 4.84 11.03
C TYR A 144 9.46 4.49 12.46
N LEU A 145 8.22 4.82 12.82
CA LEU A 145 7.67 4.44 14.12
C LEU A 145 7.49 2.93 14.20
N THR A 146 7.96 2.32 15.30
CA THR A 146 7.69 0.90 15.53
C THR A 146 6.20 0.63 15.70
N ASN A 147 5.76 -0.59 15.41
CA ASN A 147 4.38 -1.00 15.67
C ASN A 147 3.99 -0.83 17.14
N GLU A 148 4.96 -1.02 18.05
CA GLU A 148 4.79 -0.81 19.50
C GLU A 148 4.56 0.67 19.84
N ALA A 149 5.15 1.60 19.11
CA ALA A 149 4.92 3.03 19.29
C ALA A 149 3.56 3.47 18.70
N ALA A 150 3.09 2.82 17.65
CA ALA A 150 1.89 3.23 16.91
C ALA A 150 0.57 2.68 17.49
N TRP A 151 0.55 1.41 17.95
CA TRP A 151 -0.70 0.75 18.33
C TRP A 151 -1.47 1.42 19.48
N PRO A 152 -0.86 2.07 20.51
CA PRO A 152 -1.63 2.74 21.55
C PRO A 152 -2.50 3.87 21.01
N ALA A 153 -1.98 4.65 20.03
CA ALA A 153 -2.75 5.71 19.37
C ALA A 153 -3.90 5.14 18.52
N MET A 154 -3.73 3.94 17.94
CA MET A 154 -4.81 3.24 17.22
C MET A 154 -5.94 2.83 18.18
N VAL A 155 -5.59 2.26 19.36
CA VAL A 155 -6.56 1.92 20.39
C VAL A 155 -7.29 3.17 20.91
N GLU A 156 -6.57 4.25 21.16
CA GLU A 156 -7.16 5.53 21.58
C GLU A 156 -8.16 6.04 20.53
N ALA A 157 -7.83 5.97 19.23
CA ALA A 157 -8.73 6.37 18.16
C ALA A 157 -9.97 5.47 18.03
N ILE A 158 -9.84 4.16 18.30
CA ILE A 158 -10.96 3.22 18.31
C ILE A 158 -11.92 3.50 19.47
N GLN A 159 -11.40 3.69 20.68
CA GLN A 159 -12.16 3.85 21.92
C GLN A 159 -12.56 5.30 22.19
N GLY A 160 -11.94 6.27 21.51
CA GLY A 160 -12.11 7.70 21.69
C GLY A 160 -13.30 8.29 20.91
N PRO A 161 -13.10 9.45 20.26
CA PRO A 161 -14.15 10.13 19.50
C PRO A 161 -14.83 9.21 18.49
N ASP A 162 -16.09 9.51 18.16
CA ASP A 162 -16.85 8.73 17.18
C ASP A 162 -16.33 8.97 15.74
N HIS A 163 -15.14 8.44 15.44
CA HIS A 163 -14.61 8.41 14.09
C HIS A 163 -15.37 7.38 13.26
N ARG A 164 -15.83 7.78 12.08
CA ARG A 164 -16.51 6.88 11.13
C ARG A 164 -15.51 6.19 10.22
N PHE A 165 -14.32 6.80 10.01
CA PHE A 165 -13.25 6.21 9.24
C PHE A 165 -11.91 6.31 9.99
N LEU A 166 -11.25 5.17 10.17
CA LEU A 166 -9.90 5.08 10.71
C LEU A 166 -8.98 4.46 9.67
N PHE A 167 -7.91 5.17 9.30
CA PHE A 167 -6.79 4.62 8.57
C PHE A 167 -5.63 4.35 9.54
N CYS A 168 -5.24 3.09 9.68
CA CYS A 168 -4.15 2.67 10.56
C CYS A 168 -3.07 1.97 9.75
N HIS A 169 -1.81 2.36 9.94
CA HIS A 169 -0.66 1.84 9.19
C HIS A 169 0.43 1.32 10.12
N LEU A 170 0.87 0.07 9.91
CA LEU A 170 1.97 -0.60 10.62
C LEU A 170 3.11 -0.89 9.64
N ASN A 171 4.33 -0.41 9.94
CA ASN A 171 5.45 -0.36 8.99
C ASN A 171 6.50 -1.47 9.15
N GLU A 172 6.69 -2.04 10.36
CA GLU A 172 7.91 -2.82 10.66
C GLU A 172 8.12 -4.06 9.79
N ALA A 173 7.06 -4.64 9.18
CA ALA A 173 7.22 -5.82 8.34
C ALA A 173 8.04 -5.51 7.07
N ASP A 174 7.87 -4.31 6.50
CA ASP A 174 8.67 -3.84 5.37
C ASP A 174 10.14 -3.65 5.77
N THR A 175 10.41 -2.90 6.84
CA THR A 175 11.78 -2.66 7.34
C THR A 175 12.52 -3.97 7.61
N VAL A 176 11.89 -4.90 8.36
CA VAL A 176 12.50 -6.19 8.69
C VAL A 176 12.65 -7.08 7.46
N GLY A 177 11.68 -7.01 6.53
CA GLY A 177 11.74 -7.70 5.25
C GLY A 177 12.95 -7.26 4.42
N HIS A 178 13.23 -5.97 4.35
CA HIS A 178 14.41 -5.42 3.67
C HIS A 178 15.71 -5.87 4.30
N ASP A 179 15.84 -5.78 5.64
CA ASP A 179 17.10 -5.99 6.34
C ASP A 179 17.48 -7.46 6.48
N TYR A 180 16.49 -8.34 6.68
CA TYR A 180 16.72 -9.76 7.00
C TYR A 180 16.17 -10.72 5.95
N GLY A 181 15.38 -10.22 4.99
CA GLY A 181 14.64 -11.03 4.02
C GLY A 181 13.34 -11.62 4.58
N PRO A 182 12.32 -11.79 3.71
CA PRO A 182 10.95 -12.12 4.15
C PRO A 182 10.78 -13.55 4.68
N ALA A 183 11.77 -14.42 4.51
CA ALA A 183 11.76 -15.81 5.00
C ALA A 183 12.65 -16.02 6.23
N SER A 184 13.24 -14.95 6.79
CA SER A 184 14.12 -15.02 7.96
C SER A 184 13.34 -15.31 9.27
N LYS A 185 14.07 -15.70 10.30
CA LYS A 185 13.49 -15.84 11.65
C LYS A 185 13.07 -14.50 12.25
N GLU A 186 13.77 -13.43 11.89
CA GLU A 186 13.49 -12.04 12.23
C GLU A 186 12.15 -11.60 11.62
N ALA A 187 11.95 -11.85 10.33
CA ALA A 187 10.69 -11.56 9.66
C ALA A 187 9.53 -12.38 10.27
N ALA A 188 9.75 -13.67 10.53
CA ALA A 188 8.74 -14.50 11.20
C ALA A 188 8.39 -14.00 12.61
N ALA A 189 9.37 -13.46 13.37
CA ALA A 189 9.13 -12.84 14.66
C ALA A 189 8.35 -11.52 14.53
N CYS A 190 8.68 -10.69 13.53
CA CYS A 190 7.99 -9.45 13.23
C CYS A 190 6.53 -9.71 12.84
N TYR A 191 6.23 -10.70 11.98
CA TYR A 191 4.86 -11.04 11.59
C TYR A 191 4.02 -11.47 12.81
N ARG A 192 4.59 -12.25 13.74
CA ARG A 192 3.92 -12.58 15.01
C ARG A 192 3.71 -11.37 15.90
N ALA A 193 4.67 -10.42 15.93
CA ALA A 193 4.54 -9.19 16.70
C ALA A 193 3.42 -8.31 16.13
N THR A 194 3.38 -8.15 14.82
CA THR A 194 2.30 -7.44 14.11
C THR A 194 0.94 -8.08 14.39
N ASP A 195 0.84 -9.42 14.37
CA ASP A 195 -0.42 -10.12 14.68
C ASP A 195 -0.86 -9.92 16.14
N ARG A 196 0.08 -9.78 17.10
CA ARG A 196 -0.29 -9.41 18.49
C ARG A 196 -0.89 -8.01 18.55
N VAL A 197 -0.35 -7.06 17.79
CA VAL A 197 -0.94 -5.71 17.68
C VAL A 197 -2.36 -5.81 17.12
N VAL A 198 -2.57 -6.60 16.06
CA VAL A 198 -3.93 -6.88 15.55
C VAL A 198 -4.84 -7.41 16.67
N GLY A 199 -4.34 -8.32 17.51
CA GLY A 199 -5.07 -8.81 18.68
C GLY A 199 -5.50 -7.69 19.65
N PHE A 200 -4.62 -6.72 19.94
CA PHE A 200 -4.97 -5.57 20.79
C PHE A 200 -6.05 -4.68 20.14
N LEU A 201 -5.98 -4.48 18.82
CA LEU A 201 -7.02 -3.73 18.11
C LEU A 201 -8.36 -4.47 18.12
N LEU A 202 -8.38 -5.78 17.93
CA LEU A 202 -9.60 -6.61 18.02
C LEU A 202 -10.19 -6.57 19.43
N ASP A 203 -9.36 -6.57 20.46
CA ASP A 203 -9.82 -6.43 21.86
C ASP A 203 -10.43 -5.04 22.11
N ALA A 204 -9.85 -3.97 21.55
CA ALA A 204 -10.38 -2.62 21.67
C ALA A 204 -11.75 -2.44 21.00
N LEU A 205 -12.02 -3.21 19.93
CA LEU A 205 -13.27 -3.17 19.17
C LEU A 205 -14.40 -4.00 19.82
N ARG A 206 -14.10 -4.83 20.82
CA ARG A 206 -14.98 -5.89 21.32
C ARG A 206 -16.36 -5.40 21.75
N GLU A 207 -16.42 -4.28 22.48
CA GLU A 207 -17.68 -3.75 23.02
C GLU A 207 -18.58 -3.14 21.95
N THR A 208 -18.01 -2.65 20.86
CA THR A 208 -18.71 -2.02 19.75
C THR A 208 -18.58 -2.81 18.45
N TRP A 209 -18.27 -4.10 18.54
CA TRP A 209 -17.97 -4.99 17.42
C TRP A 209 -18.99 -4.90 16.27
N ASP A 210 -20.28 -4.85 16.63
CA ASP A 210 -21.39 -4.81 15.66
C ASP A 210 -21.48 -3.50 14.87
N GLU A 211 -20.75 -2.46 15.27
CA GLU A 211 -20.68 -1.19 14.56
C GLU A 211 -19.58 -1.18 13.49
N TRP A 212 -18.62 -2.12 13.57
CA TRP A 212 -17.39 -2.06 12.80
C TRP A 212 -17.36 -2.95 11.57
N LEU A 213 -16.82 -2.39 10.49
CA LEU A 213 -16.24 -3.09 9.36
C LEU A 213 -14.72 -2.91 9.40
N LEU A 214 -13.99 -4.01 9.53
CA LEU A 214 -12.53 -4.05 9.45
C LEU A 214 -12.13 -4.50 8.06
N ILE A 215 -11.18 -3.77 7.48
CA ILE A 215 -10.49 -4.13 6.25
C ILE A 215 -9.01 -4.18 6.57
N VAL A 216 -8.36 -5.34 6.37
CA VAL A 216 -6.93 -5.50 6.58
C VAL A 216 -6.29 -5.79 5.23
N VAL A 217 -5.34 -4.95 4.84
CA VAL A 217 -4.61 -5.07 3.58
C VAL A 217 -3.10 -4.95 3.82
N SER A 218 -2.28 -5.44 2.88
CA SER A 218 -0.91 -4.95 2.70
C SER A 218 -0.82 -4.21 1.37
N ASP A 219 0.13 -3.32 1.26
CA ASP A 219 0.36 -2.54 0.04
C ASP A 219 1.16 -3.33 -1.00
N HIS A 220 2.09 -4.18 -0.57
CA HIS A 220 2.84 -5.14 -1.39
C HIS A 220 3.28 -6.36 -0.58
N ASP A 221 3.85 -7.34 -1.28
CA ASP A 221 4.63 -8.45 -0.71
C ASP A 221 6.12 -8.09 -0.72
N MET A 222 6.94 -9.00 -0.25
CA MET A 222 8.38 -8.91 -0.23
C MET A 222 8.97 -10.21 -0.82
N GLU A 223 9.91 -10.11 -1.73
CA GLU A 223 10.64 -11.26 -2.26
C GLU A 223 12.05 -11.37 -1.66
N PRO A 224 12.55 -12.61 -1.42
CA PRO A 224 13.89 -12.80 -0.89
C PRO A 224 14.94 -12.40 -1.92
N ARG A 225 15.97 -11.71 -1.45
CA ARG A 225 17.14 -11.40 -2.23
C ARG A 225 18.38 -11.50 -1.38
N GLY A 226 19.45 -12.04 -1.97
CA GLY A 226 20.79 -11.96 -1.40
C GLY A 226 21.53 -10.72 -1.88
N PRO A 227 22.64 -10.37 -1.23
CA PRO A 227 23.55 -9.34 -1.71
C PRO A 227 24.00 -9.65 -3.15
N ALA A 228 23.85 -8.70 -4.05
CA ALA A 228 24.19 -8.84 -5.46
C ALA A 228 24.46 -7.48 -6.09
N GLU A 229 25.10 -7.47 -7.25
CA GLU A 229 25.13 -6.25 -8.08
C GLU A 229 23.74 -5.95 -8.63
N GLY A 230 23.34 -4.70 -8.52
CA GLY A 230 22.15 -4.19 -9.18
C GLY A 230 22.41 -3.97 -10.67
N VAL A 231 21.36 -3.78 -11.43
CA VAL A 231 21.43 -3.41 -12.84
C VAL A 231 21.14 -1.94 -12.99
N ASP A 232 22.08 -1.16 -13.48
CA ASP A 232 21.82 0.19 -13.97
C ASP A 232 21.16 0.08 -15.35
N PRO A 233 19.91 0.51 -15.54
CA PRO A 233 19.23 0.40 -16.82
C PRO A 233 19.96 1.18 -17.94
N MET A 234 20.73 2.20 -17.61
CA MET A 234 21.53 2.96 -18.59
C MET A 234 22.67 2.15 -19.19
N THR A 235 23.06 1.02 -18.57
CA THR A 235 24.08 0.09 -19.10
C THR A 235 23.49 -0.92 -20.10
N ILE A 236 22.18 -1.01 -20.24
CA ILE A 236 21.55 -1.83 -21.27
C ILE A 236 21.85 -1.22 -22.62
N PRO A 237 22.40 -2.02 -23.59
CA PRO A 237 22.81 -1.48 -24.90
C PRO A 237 21.69 -0.71 -25.59
N GLY A 238 21.91 0.58 -25.87
CA GLY A 238 20.96 1.47 -26.56
C GLY A 238 19.98 2.22 -25.65
N VAL A 239 19.89 1.91 -24.35
CA VAL A 239 19.02 2.66 -23.42
C VAL A 239 19.56 4.08 -23.21
N ASP A 240 20.86 4.28 -23.12
CA ASP A 240 21.53 5.59 -23.01
C ASP A 240 21.24 6.52 -24.23
N ALA A 241 20.94 5.95 -25.37
CA ALA A 241 20.54 6.72 -26.57
C ALA A 241 19.09 7.21 -26.50
N VAL A 242 18.21 6.50 -25.79
CA VAL A 242 16.76 6.79 -25.75
C VAL A 242 16.30 7.41 -24.43
N ALA A 243 17.03 7.21 -23.33
CA ALA A 243 16.74 7.79 -22.01
C ALA A 243 17.83 8.79 -21.60
N CYS A 244 17.47 9.73 -20.72
CA CYS A 244 18.42 10.73 -20.21
C CYS A 244 18.59 10.65 -18.68
N ASP A 245 17.69 9.99 -17.99
CA ASP A 245 17.75 9.78 -16.53
C ASP A 245 16.84 8.64 -16.10
N TRP A 246 17.01 8.19 -14.84
CA TRP A 246 16.18 7.16 -14.26
C TRP A 246 16.11 7.24 -12.72
N VAL A 247 15.07 6.62 -12.17
CA VAL A 247 14.84 6.49 -10.72
C VAL A 247 14.60 5.02 -10.39
N GLU A 248 15.34 4.52 -9.42
CA GLU A 248 15.19 3.14 -8.92
C GLU A 248 13.95 3.00 -8.01
N ASP A 249 13.33 1.83 -8.02
CA ASP A 249 12.26 1.46 -7.09
C ASP A 249 12.24 -0.07 -6.89
N GLY A 250 13.40 -0.63 -6.57
CA GLY A 250 13.61 -2.07 -6.34
C GLY A 250 13.48 -2.92 -7.60
N GLY A 251 12.43 -3.75 -7.68
CA GLY A 251 12.11 -4.55 -8.86
C GLY A 251 11.54 -3.75 -10.04
N SER A 252 11.36 -2.45 -9.86
CA SER A 252 10.95 -1.51 -10.90
C SER A 252 11.91 -0.33 -11.01
N ALA A 253 11.93 0.34 -12.17
CA ALA A 253 12.64 1.59 -12.40
C ALA A 253 11.82 2.49 -13.34
N TRP A 254 11.99 3.79 -13.18
CA TRP A 254 11.41 4.77 -14.07
C TRP A 254 12.50 5.38 -14.94
N LEU A 255 12.35 5.29 -16.25
CA LEU A 255 13.20 5.99 -17.22
C LEU A 255 12.54 7.30 -17.63
N GLN A 256 13.32 8.38 -17.66
CA GLN A 256 12.97 9.61 -18.39
C GLN A 256 13.48 9.51 -19.82
N LEU A 257 12.56 9.54 -20.78
CA LEU A 257 12.91 9.43 -22.18
C LEU A 257 13.37 10.78 -22.77
N ARG A 258 14.25 10.72 -23.75
CA ARG A 258 14.65 11.89 -24.54
C ARG A 258 13.50 12.33 -25.46
N ALA A 259 13.41 13.60 -25.74
CA ALA A 259 12.43 14.14 -26.69
C ALA A 259 12.57 13.53 -28.09
N GLY A 260 11.44 13.27 -28.73
CA GLY A 260 11.40 12.76 -30.10
C GLY A 260 11.71 11.26 -30.24
N ILE A 261 11.82 10.53 -29.18
CA ILE A 261 12.05 9.07 -29.21
C ILE A 261 10.76 8.34 -29.61
N HIS A 262 10.91 7.39 -30.54
CA HIS A 262 9.81 6.54 -31.00
C HIS A 262 9.65 5.29 -30.13
N ALA A 263 8.42 4.99 -29.73
CA ALA A 263 8.07 3.83 -28.87
C ALA A 263 8.58 2.50 -29.45
N GLU A 264 8.54 2.32 -30.76
CA GLU A 264 9.02 1.11 -31.43
C GLU A 264 10.53 0.88 -31.22
N SER A 265 11.34 1.95 -31.27
CA SER A 265 12.78 1.86 -31.06
C SER A 265 13.11 1.42 -29.65
N VAL A 266 12.44 2.02 -28.64
CA VAL A 266 12.60 1.67 -27.24
C VAL A 266 12.16 0.22 -27.00
N SER A 267 11.02 -0.19 -27.53
CA SER A 267 10.49 -1.53 -27.40
C SER A 267 11.45 -2.59 -27.96
N LYS A 268 12.10 -2.32 -29.10
CA LYS A 268 13.12 -3.23 -29.68
C LYS A 268 14.35 -3.37 -28.78
N ILE A 269 14.82 -2.27 -28.18
CA ILE A 269 15.95 -2.25 -27.26
C ILE A 269 15.62 -3.10 -26.02
N LEU A 270 14.46 -2.84 -25.39
CA LEU A 270 14.07 -3.50 -24.14
C LEU A 270 13.75 -4.98 -24.36
N ALA A 271 13.08 -5.35 -25.45
CA ALA A 271 12.78 -6.74 -25.80
C ALA A 271 14.04 -7.59 -26.04
N ALA A 272 15.15 -6.99 -26.42
CA ALA A 272 16.42 -7.68 -26.57
C ALA A 272 17.15 -7.92 -25.23
N SER A 273 16.72 -7.26 -24.16
CA SER A 273 17.36 -7.35 -22.85
C SER A 273 16.82 -8.57 -22.05
N ARG A 274 17.71 -9.33 -21.41
CA ARG A 274 17.33 -10.45 -20.53
C ARG A 274 16.98 -10.02 -19.10
N VAL A 275 17.29 -8.77 -18.74
CA VAL A 275 17.03 -8.23 -17.40
C VAL A 275 15.72 -7.46 -17.30
N VAL A 276 15.06 -7.20 -18.43
CA VAL A 276 13.75 -6.56 -18.51
C VAL A 276 12.68 -7.65 -18.68
N ASP A 277 11.71 -7.70 -17.75
CA ASP A 277 10.51 -8.54 -17.86
C ASP A 277 9.47 -7.88 -18.78
N SER A 278 9.13 -6.65 -18.45
CA SER A 278 8.12 -5.88 -19.15
C SER A 278 8.28 -4.38 -18.91
N TRP A 279 7.49 -3.57 -19.62
CA TRP A 279 7.50 -2.13 -19.46
C TRP A 279 6.13 -1.52 -19.74
N ARG A 280 5.88 -0.33 -19.18
CA ARG A 280 4.65 0.43 -19.37
C ARG A 280 4.96 1.90 -19.63
N TRP A 281 4.26 2.50 -20.61
CA TRP A 281 4.40 3.89 -21.01
C TRP A 281 3.55 4.81 -20.14
N PHE A 282 4.14 5.98 -19.78
CA PHE A 282 3.50 7.07 -19.07
C PHE A 282 3.96 8.41 -19.64
N GLY A 283 3.45 8.74 -20.83
CA GLY A 283 3.89 9.94 -21.57
C GLY A 283 5.34 9.84 -22.00
N ASP A 284 6.19 10.75 -21.49
CA ASP A 284 7.63 10.78 -21.72
C ASP A 284 8.44 9.90 -20.75
N ARG A 285 7.76 9.10 -19.94
CA ARG A 285 8.35 8.18 -18.96
C ARG A 285 7.99 6.75 -19.24
N LEU A 286 8.87 5.89 -18.82
CA LEU A 286 8.73 4.45 -18.96
C LEU A 286 8.97 3.76 -17.63
N LEU A 287 7.99 3.00 -17.16
CA LEU A 287 8.17 2.06 -16.07
C LEU A 287 8.81 0.79 -16.63
N LEU A 288 9.99 0.43 -16.12
CA LEU A 288 10.63 -0.86 -16.35
C LEU A 288 10.36 -1.81 -15.20
N LEU A 289 10.09 -3.06 -15.52
CA LEU A 289 9.95 -4.15 -14.56
C LEU A 289 11.10 -5.13 -14.78
N ALA A 290 11.80 -5.46 -13.68
CA ALA A 290 12.93 -6.36 -13.73
C ALA A 290 12.47 -7.81 -13.89
N SER A 291 13.21 -8.59 -14.67
CA SER A 291 13.06 -10.04 -14.70
C SER A 291 13.36 -10.66 -13.32
N PRO A 292 12.74 -11.79 -12.96
CA PRO A 292 12.98 -12.44 -11.68
C PRO A 292 14.47 -12.58 -11.36
N GLY A 293 14.84 -12.24 -10.13
CA GLY A 293 16.22 -12.27 -9.67
C GLY A 293 17.06 -11.03 -10.00
N HIS A 294 16.52 -10.04 -10.70
CA HIS A 294 17.19 -8.77 -10.98
C HIS A 294 16.55 -7.61 -10.21
N VAL A 295 17.34 -6.57 -9.94
CA VAL A 295 16.88 -5.30 -9.37
C VAL A 295 17.55 -4.15 -10.10
N TRP A 296 16.85 -3.03 -10.15
CA TRP A 296 17.37 -1.80 -10.70
C TRP A 296 18.10 -1.02 -9.61
N HIS A 297 19.41 -0.94 -9.73
CA HIS A 297 20.26 -0.21 -8.79
C HIS A 297 21.63 0.04 -9.42
N ALA A 298 22.17 1.25 -9.24
CA ALA A 298 23.52 1.58 -9.68
C ALA A 298 24.54 1.15 -8.62
N GLY A 299 24.95 -0.13 -8.62
CA GLY A 299 25.96 -0.66 -7.72
C GLY A 299 25.50 -1.84 -6.87
N HIS A 300 26.11 -2.01 -5.71
CA HIS A 300 25.88 -3.16 -4.83
C HIS A 300 24.63 -3.01 -3.98
N VAL A 301 23.73 -4.00 -4.01
CA VAL A 301 22.52 -4.08 -3.21
C VAL A 301 22.79 -4.90 -1.96
N SER A 302 22.72 -4.28 -0.80
CA SER A 302 22.94 -4.95 0.50
C SER A 302 21.66 -5.52 1.12
N ARG A 303 20.47 -5.09 0.68
CA ARG A 303 19.18 -5.54 1.21
C ARG A 303 18.93 -7.01 0.90
N LEU A 304 18.35 -7.74 1.87
CA LEU A 304 18.05 -9.17 1.77
C LEU A 304 16.60 -9.46 1.32
N GLY A 305 15.75 -8.46 1.34
CA GLY A 305 14.41 -8.48 0.76
C GLY A 305 14.15 -7.24 -0.07
N LEU A 306 13.39 -7.40 -1.15
CA LEU A 306 13.04 -6.34 -2.09
C LEU A 306 11.59 -6.51 -2.58
N HIS A 307 11.04 -5.42 -3.07
CA HIS A 307 9.72 -5.35 -3.69
C HIS A 307 9.76 -4.44 -4.93
N GLY A 308 8.61 -4.09 -5.52
CA GLY A 308 8.50 -3.17 -6.65
C GLY A 308 8.22 -3.87 -7.98
N GLY A 309 8.50 -5.16 -8.09
CA GLY A 309 8.33 -5.96 -9.29
C GLY A 309 7.01 -6.76 -9.33
N PRO A 310 6.76 -7.50 -10.43
CA PRO A 310 5.56 -8.31 -10.59
C PRO A 310 5.39 -9.39 -9.51
N GLY A 311 6.50 -9.93 -8.96
CA GLY A 311 6.52 -10.98 -7.93
C GLY A 311 5.96 -10.54 -6.58
N THR A 312 5.96 -9.24 -6.29
CA THR A 312 5.55 -8.67 -5.00
C THR A 312 4.17 -8.00 -5.01
N ARG A 313 3.36 -8.24 -6.05
CA ARG A 313 2.01 -7.68 -6.17
C ARG A 313 0.96 -8.30 -5.25
N ARG A 314 1.22 -9.49 -4.71
CA ARG A 314 0.22 -10.22 -3.93
C ARG A 314 0.11 -9.64 -2.51
N THR A 315 -1.06 -9.10 -2.17
CA THR A 315 -1.31 -8.41 -0.91
C THR A 315 -2.20 -9.20 0.03
N VAL A 316 -2.20 -8.86 1.31
CA VAL A 316 -3.24 -9.27 2.25
C VAL A 316 -4.56 -8.62 1.83
N ALA A 317 -5.67 -9.35 1.93
CA ALA A 317 -7.02 -8.83 1.75
C ALA A 317 -7.98 -9.62 2.65
N ILE A 318 -8.31 -9.04 3.80
CA ILE A 318 -9.17 -9.64 4.84
C ILE A 318 -10.23 -8.62 5.22
N VAL A 319 -11.44 -9.09 5.45
CA VAL A 319 -12.54 -8.29 6.02
C VAL A 319 -13.08 -8.98 7.27
N GLY A 320 -13.49 -8.19 8.25
CA GLY A 320 -14.07 -8.67 9.51
C GLY A 320 -14.94 -7.61 10.18
N GLY A 321 -15.38 -7.89 11.39
CA GLY A 321 -16.31 -7.03 12.14
C GLY A 321 -17.70 -7.64 12.25
N GLY A 322 -18.55 -7.00 13.07
CA GLY A 322 -19.93 -7.45 13.29
C GLY A 322 -20.96 -6.73 12.41
N HIS A 323 -20.56 -5.61 11.76
CA HIS A 323 -21.52 -4.84 10.96
C HIS A 323 -22.06 -5.66 9.78
N PRO A 324 -23.35 -5.53 9.43
CA PRO A 324 -23.99 -6.28 8.33
C PRO A 324 -23.27 -6.19 6.98
N ALA A 325 -22.56 -5.10 6.69
CA ALA A 325 -21.78 -4.91 5.46
C ALA A 325 -20.60 -5.88 5.32
N VAL A 326 -20.14 -6.53 6.40
CA VAL A 326 -19.06 -7.52 6.36
C VAL A 326 -19.40 -8.70 5.45
N ARG A 327 -20.62 -9.23 5.55
CA ARG A 327 -21.03 -10.43 4.81
C ARG A 327 -21.00 -10.25 3.28
N PRO A 328 -21.62 -9.21 2.70
CA PRO A 328 -21.56 -9.00 1.25
C PRO A 328 -20.12 -8.72 0.79
N LEU A 329 -19.34 -7.93 1.52
CA LEU A 329 -17.95 -7.65 1.16
C LEU A 329 -17.06 -8.90 1.25
N ALA A 330 -17.25 -9.73 2.29
CA ALA A 330 -16.57 -11.02 2.41
C ALA A 330 -16.89 -11.97 1.24
N ARG A 331 -18.14 -11.96 0.76
CA ARG A 331 -18.55 -12.71 -0.44
C ARG A 331 -17.85 -12.16 -1.69
N ALA A 332 -17.84 -10.83 -1.87
CA ALA A 332 -17.21 -10.19 -3.02
C ALA A 332 -15.72 -10.58 -3.15
N ILE A 333 -14.93 -10.44 -2.09
CA ILE A 333 -13.48 -10.74 -2.12
C ILE A 333 -13.15 -12.22 -2.22
N ARG A 334 -14.11 -13.13 -2.02
CA ARG A 334 -13.93 -14.56 -2.28
C ARG A 334 -14.04 -14.91 -3.77
N HIS A 335 -14.76 -14.11 -4.54
CA HIS A 335 -15.04 -14.34 -5.95
C HIS A 335 -14.28 -13.39 -6.88
N HIS A 336 -13.89 -12.23 -6.37
CA HIS A 336 -13.10 -11.23 -7.07
C HIS A 336 -11.79 -10.98 -6.31
N THR A 337 -10.66 -10.96 -7.02
CA THR A 337 -9.36 -10.58 -6.44
C THR A 337 -9.29 -9.06 -6.34
N PRO A 338 -9.40 -8.46 -5.14
CA PRO A 338 -9.44 -7.01 -5.02
C PRO A 338 -8.09 -6.38 -5.38
N GLU A 339 -8.11 -5.31 -6.15
CA GLU A 339 -6.96 -4.42 -6.31
C GLU A 339 -6.93 -3.38 -5.18
N LEU A 340 -5.77 -2.83 -4.85
CA LEU A 340 -5.69 -1.81 -3.78
C LEU A 340 -6.62 -0.61 -4.06
N ARG A 341 -6.78 -0.23 -5.32
CA ARG A 341 -7.66 0.89 -5.71
C ARG A 341 -9.16 0.60 -5.55
N ASP A 342 -9.57 -0.64 -5.35
CA ASP A 342 -10.98 -1.00 -5.19
C ASP A 342 -11.51 -0.71 -3.78
N TRP A 343 -10.62 -0.58 -2.79
CA TRP A 343 -11.02 -0.37 -1.41
C TRP A 343 -11.59 1.03 -1.14
N ALA A 344 -10.99 2.09 -1.72
CA ALA A 344 -11.48 3.46 -1.47
C ALA A 344 -12.90 3.68 -2.02
N PRO A 345 -13.28 3.35 -3.27
CA PRO A 345 -14.65 3.49 -3.74
C PRO A 345 -15.63 2.60 -2.95
N THR A 346 -15.21 1.40 -2.53
CA THR A 346 -16.02 0.53 -1.66
C THR A 346 -16.30 1.17 -0.30
N ILE A 347 -15.29 1.75 0.34
CA ILE A 347 -15.45 2.45 1.62
C ILE A 347 -16.25 3.74 1.43
N ALA A 348 -16.00 4.49 0.36
CA ALA A 348 -16.72 5.72 0.03
C ALA A 348 -18.23 5.46 -0.12
N GLN A 349 -18.62 4.38 -0.81
CA GLN A 349 -20.01 3.94 -0.93
C GLN A 349 -20.63 3.64 0.43
N LEU A 350 -19.92 2.95 1.32
CA LEU A 350 -20.39 2.63 2.67
C LEU A 350 -20.59 3.87 3.54
N LEU A 351 -19.71 4.85 3.40
CA LEU A 351 -19.75 6.11 4.17
C LEU A 351 -20.65 7.17 3.53
N GLY A 352 -21.12 6.95 2.30
CA GLY A 352 -21.93 7.91 1.56
C GLY A 352 -21.13 9.16 1.11
N VAL A 353 -19.83 9.02 0.83
CA VAL A 353 -18.97 10.09 0.32
C VAL A 353 -18.61 9.87 -1.14
N GLY A 354 -18.25 10.95 -1.85
CA GLY A 354 -17.89 10.89 -3.27
C GLY A 354 -16.38 10.82 -3.49
N LEU A 355 -15.94 9.97 -4.42
CA LEU A 355 -14.56 9.93 -4.94
C LEU A 355 -14.63 9.98 -6.47
N PRO A 356 -14.78 11.16 -7.07
CA PRO A 356 -15.07 11.29 -8.51
C PRO A 356 -13.91 10.85 -9.42
N ASP A 357 -12.69 10.85 -8.91
CA ASP A 357 -11.49 10.46 -9.66
C ASP A 357 -11.12 8.97 -9.46
N ALA A 358 -11.88 8.23 -8.64
CA ALA A 358 -11.64 6.80 -8.45
C ALA A 358 -11.98 6.02 -9.73
N ASP A 359 -11.09 5.12 -10.13
CA ASP A 359 -11.26 4.20 -11.26
C ASP A 359 -11.26 2.72 -10.83
N GLY A 360 -11.14 2.48 -9.52
CA GLY A 360 -11.30 1.17 -8.89
C GLY A 360 -12.77 0.73 -8.83
N LEU A 361 -12.99 -0.56 -8.62
CA LEU A 361 -14.32 -1.14 -8.51
C LEU A 361 -14.91 -0.93 -7.11
N ASP A 362 -16.19 -0.64 -7.02
CA ASP A 362 -16.94 -0.85 -5.80
C ASP A 362 -17.29 -2.33 -5.65
N LEU A 363 -16.61 -3.01 -4.74
CA LEU A 363 -16.75 -4.45 -4.52
C LEU A 363 -18.15 -4.87 -4.05
N LEU A 364 -18.93 -3.95 -3.48
CA LEU A 364 -20.30 -4.22 -3.04
C LEU A 364 -21.28 -4.23 -4.22
N THR A 365 -21.09 -3.35 -5.19
CA THR A 365 -21.92 -3.31 -6.41
C THR A 365 -21.67 -4.54 -7.27
N GLU A 366 -20.42 -4.99 -7.42
CA GLU A 366 -20.08 -6.22 -8.14
C GLU A 366 -20.70 -7.47 -7.49
N SER A 367 -20.81 -7.50 -6.15
CA SER A 367 -21.39 -8.65 -5.44
C SER A 367 -22.85 -8.93 -5.80
N THR A 368 -23.60 -7.93 -6.30
CA THR A 368 -25.01 -8.06 -6.72
C THR A 368 -25.17 -8.70 -8.10
N MET A 369 -24.09 -8.73 -8.92
CA MET A 369 -24.13 -9.34 -10.26
C MET A 369 -23.92 -10.87 -10.24
N PHE A 370 -23.44 -11.42 -9.11
CA PHE A 370 -23.17 -12.86 -8.93
C PHE A 370 -24.16 -13.55 -7.96
N GLY A 371 -25.30 -12.91 -7.70
CA GLY A 371 -26.36 -13.39 -6.80
C GLY A 371 -27.46 -14.16 -7.52
#